data_37715c22e4810ac1b90ad4cbfac72da8
#
_entry.id   37715c22e4810ac1b90ad4cbfac72da8
#
_cell.length_a   1.000
_cell.length_b   1.000
_cell.length_c   1.000
_cell.angle_alpha   90.00
_cell.angle_beta   90.00
_cell.angle_gamma   90.00
#
_symmetry.space_group_name_H-M   'P 1'
#
loop_
_entity.id
_entity.type
_entity.pdbx_description
1 polymer ?
#
loop_
_entity_poly.entity_id
_entity_poly.type
_entity_poly.pdbx_seq_one_letter_code
_entity_poly.pdbx_strand_id
1 'polypeptide(L)'
;MAPFSLSDAPVTSLPGFRRTFPRGRLTLGIALPLSAGNAEHPTVDIPRQVELIRRAEEGGFATAWLRDIPLRVADFGDVGQVWDPFPYLGYLAASTSEIALGTAAVVAPVRHPLHLAKEAASVDHLSGGRFLFGIATGDRPVEYKAFGLEEGARADVFRENLDVMNQAWTTENQGIRWSRGRMWGGDIVPKPLAVRPPVLTVGSCLQSMEWHREHADAHLTYHRPLPTQQKYLAEWRDGVDKPFGMNIALDLHPDLDAEPGPIKFGWSVGARPLVRILHELEAMGVDHCIL
;
A
#
# COMPACT_ATOMS: atom_id res chain seq x y z
N MET A 1 -24.00 4.35 7.05
CA MET A 1 -23.53 5.42 7.95
C MET A 1 -23.63 6.77 7.25
N ALA A 2 -23.94 7.83 7.97
CA ALA A 2 -23.95 9.17 7.37
C ALA A 2 -22.50 9.61 7.06
N PRO A 3 -22.22 10.18 5.88
CA PRO A 3 -20.84 10.50 5.46
C PRO A 3 -20.19 11.62 6.29
N PHE A 4 -20.93 12.22 7.20
CA PHE A 4 -20.46 13.31 8.08
C PHE A 4 -20.18 12.84 9.51
N SER A 5 -20.51 11.59 9.87
CA SER A 5 -20.40 11.11 11.24
C SER A 5 -19.11 10.32 11.44
N LEU A 6 -18.47 10.50 12.60
CA LEU A 6 -17.35 9.67 13.03
C LEU A 6 -17.78 8.20 13.23
N SER A 7 -16.84 7.30 13.06
CA SER A 7 -17.03 5.87 13.28
C SER A 7 -16.07 5.38 14.36
N ASP A 8 -16.59 4.58 15.30
CA ASP A 8 -15.77 3.89 16.31
C ASP A 8 -15.36 2.47 15.86
N ALA A 9 -15.79 2.04 14.66
CA ALA A 9 -15.46 0.71 14.17
C ALA A 9 -13.93 0.57 14.01
N PRO A 10 -13.33 -0.54 14.48
CA PRO A 10 -11.92 -0.75 14.33
C PRO A 10 -11.56 -1.01 12.86
N VAL A 11 -10.37 -0.60 12.43
CA VAL A 11 -9.87 -0.81 11.05
C VAL A 11 -9.87 -2.29 10.64
N THR A 12 -9.66 -3.18 11.61
CA THR A 12 -9.66 -4.64 11.41
C THR A 12 -11.04 -5.22 11.05
N SER A 13 -12.11 -4.43 11.19
CA SER A 13 -13.46 -4.83 10.78
C SER A 13 -13.71 -4.61 9.28
N LEU A 14 -12.91 -3.79 8.63
CA LEU A 14 -13.09 -3.45 7.22
C LEU A 14 -12.84 -4.66 6.30
N PRO A 15 -13.66 -4.84 5.26
CA PRO A 15 -13.57 -5.96 4.33
C PRO A 15 -12.17 -6.13 3.71
N GLY A 16 -11.56 -5.03 3.26
CA GLY A 16 -10.22 -5.05 2.66
C GLY A 16 -9.14 -5.56 3.62
N PHE A 17 -9.16 -5.09 4.87
CA PHE A 17 -8.21 -5.53 5.88
C PHE A 17 -8.37 -7.01 6.22
N ARG A 18 -9.60 -7.47 6.43
CA ARG A 18 -9.91 -8.87 6.73
C ARG A 18 -9.58 -9.83 5.60
N ARG A 19 -9.77 -9.39 4.34
CA ARG A 19 -9.45 -10.18 3.16
C ARG A 19 -7.94 -10.31 2.97
N THR A 20 -7.20 -9.21 3.19
CA THR A 20 -5.74 -9.18 2.99
C THR A 20 -4.98 -9.85 4.12
N PHE A 21 -5.46 -9.69 5.36
CA PHE A 21 -4.78 -10.17 6.56
C PHE A 21 -5.70 -11.06 7.43
N PRO A 22 -6.20 -12.19 6.90
CA PRO A 22 -6.91 -13.16 7.72
C PRO A 22 -5.92 -13.83 8.69
N ARG A 23 -6.33 -14.07 9.93
CA ARG A 23 -5.46 -14.70 10.91
C ARG A 23 -5.04 -16.11 10.50
N GLY A 24 -3.74 -16.41 10.67
CA GLY A 24 -3.18 -17.75 10.52
C GLY A 24 -3.11 -18.27 9.08
N ARG A 25 -3.19 -17.40 8.10
CA ARG A 25 -3.07 -17.77 6.68
C ARG A 25 -2.39 -16.66 5.90
N LEU A 26 -1.38 -17.04 5.10
CA LEU A 26 -0.77 -16.16 4.11
C LEU A 26 -1.74 -15.92 2.94
N THR A 27 -1.82 -14.69 2.47
CA THR A 27 -2.58 -14.30 1.30
C THR A 27 -1.68 -13.74 0.21
N LEU A 28 -2.17 -13.75 -1.02
CA LEU A 28 -1.47 -13.20 -2.18
C LEU A 28 -2.13 -11.92 -2.67
N GLY A 29 -1.33 -10.93 -2.96
CA GLY A 29 -1.70 -9.73 -3.68
C GLY A 29 -0.97 -9.66 -5.02
N ILE A 30 -1.46 -8.81 -5.91
CA ILE A 30 -0.82 -8.53 -7.20
C ILE A 30 -0.39 -7.08 -7.27
N ALA A 31 0.80 -6.83 -7.82
CA ALA A 31 1.29 -5.47 -8.10
C ALA A 31 0.83 -5.03 -9.49
N LEU A 32 0.26 -3.83 -9.58
CA LEU A 32 -0.13 -3.24 -10.87
C LEU A 32 1.01 -2.39 -11.45
N PRO A 33 1.13 -2.31 -12.78
CA PRO A 33 0.26 -2.88 -13.81
C PRO A 33 0.55 -4.36 -14.11
N LEU A 34 -0.49 -5.13 -14.46
CA LEU A 34 -0.36 -6.56 -14.79
C LEU A 34 0.09 -6.82 -16.25
N SER A 35 -0.07 -5.84 -17.12
CA SER A 35 0.56 -5.82 -18.43
C SER A 35 1.25 -4.47 -18.58
N ALA A 36 2.54 -4.46 -18.41
CA ALA A 36 3.33 -3.26 -18.63
C ALA A 36 3.49 -3.00 -20.13
N GLY A 37 3.31 -1.75 -20.55
CA GLY A 37 3.92 -1.28 -21.77
C GLY A 37 5.46 -1.45 -21.69
N ASN A 38 6.16 -1.21 -22.76
CA ASN A 38 7.63 -1.10 -22.72
C ASN A 38 8.04 0.36 -22.43
N ALA A 39 9.36 0.61 -22.31
CA ALA A 39 9.86 1.96 -22.05
C ALA A 39 9.49 3.00 -23.14
N GLU A 40 9.22 2.55 -24.37
CA GLU A 40 8.80 3.39 -25.48
C GLU A 40 7.29 3.68 -25.44
N HIS A 41 6.49 2.73 -24.93
CA HIS A 41 5.05 2.81 -24.80
C HIS A 41 4.61 2.50 -23.38
N PRO A 42 4.75 3.46 -22.44
CA PRO A 42 4.46 3.23 -21.02
C PRO A 42 2.97 3.16 -20.69
N THR A 43 2.09 3.40 -21.67
CA THR A 43 0.64 3.33 -21.47
C THR A 43 0.17 1.90 -21.33
N VAL A 44 -0.70 1.66 -20.36
CA VAL A 44 -1.38 0.39 -20.17
C VAL A 44 -2.81 0.46 -20.71
N ASP A 45 -3.25 -0.63 -21.30
CA ASP A 45 -4.64 -0.79 -21.75
C ASP A 45 -5.55 -1.00 -20.54
N ILE A 46 -6.35 0.02 -20.19
CA ILE A 46 -7.25 0.00 -19.02
C ILE A 46 -8.26 -1.15 -19.08
N PRO A 47 -9.01 -1.39 -20.17
CA PRO A 47 -9.88 -2.56 -20.27
C PRO A 47 -9.17 -3.87 -19.97
N ARG A 48 -7.96 -4.04 -20.51
CA ARG A 48 -7.15 -5.24 -20.25
C ARG A 48 -6.69 -5.35 -18.80
N GLN A 49 -6.32 -4.24 -18.16
CA GLN A 49 -6.00 -4.24 -16.73
C GLN A 49 -7.18 -4.68 -15.88
N VAL A 50 -8.37 -4.14 -16.14
CA VAL A 50 -9.60 -4.53 -15.42
C VAL A 50 -9.92 -6.00 -15.61
N GLU A 51 -9.81 -6.53 -16.83
CA GLU A 51 -10.00 -7.96 -17.10
C GLU A 51 -9.03 -8.81 -16.25
N LEU A 52 -7.75 -8.45 -16.25
CA LEU A 52 -6.72 -9.20 -15.51
C LEU A 52 -6.95 -9.12 -13.99
N ILE A 53 -7.35 -7.95 -13.46
CA ILE A 53 -7.67 -7.78 -12.04
C ILE A 53 -8.89 -8.63 -11.66
N ARG A 54 -9.94 -8.68 -12.48
CA ARG A 54 -11.10 -9.54 -12.25
C ARG A 54 -10.72 -11.02 -12.26
N ARG A 55 -9.87 -11.44 -13.17
CA ARG A 55 -9.34 -12.81 -13.18
C ARG A 55 -8.52 -13.12 -11.93
N ALA A 56 -7.75 -12.15 -11.41
CA ALA A 56 -7.04 -12.31 -10.15
C ALA A 56 -8.01 -12.39 -8.96
N GLU A 57 -9.09 -11.58 -8.96
CA GLU A 57 -10.16 -11.64 -7.96
C GLU A 57 -10.81 -13.03 -7.95
N GLU A 58 -11.19 -13.56 -9.12
CA GLU A 58 -11.74 -14.90 -9.31
C GLU A 58 -10.73 -16.00 -8.90
N GLY A 59 -9.45 -15.78 -9.17
CA GLY A 59 -8.34 -16.65 -8.77
C GLY A 59 -7.99 -16.63 -7.29
N GLY A 60 -8.68 -15.80 -6.49
CA GLY A 60 -8.52 -15.76 -5.03
C GLY A 60 -7.41 -14.83 -4.53
N PHE A 61 -6.83 -13.97 -5.39
CA PHE A 61 -5.95 -12.92 -4.91
C PHE A 61 -6.70 -11.99 -3.94
N ALA A 62 -6.03 -11.66 -2.84
CA ALA A 62 -6.65 -10.87 -1.79
C ALA A 62 -6.69 -9.39 -2.13
N THR A 63 -5.64 -8.86 -2.76
CA THR A 63 -5.44 -7.41 -2.93
C THR A 63 -4.78 -7.09 -4.27
N ALA A 64 -5.22 -6.02 -4.90
CA ALA A 64 -4.54 -5.35 -6.01
C ALA A 64 -3.82 -4.09 -5.49
N TRP A 65 -2.51 -4.01 -5.70
CA TRP A 65 -1.63 -2.98 -5.16
C TRP A 65 -1.18 -2.00 -6.23
N LEU A 66 -1.35 -0.71 -5.96
CA LEU A 66 -0.93 0.38 -6.84
C LEU A 66 0.30 1.08 -6.26
N ARG A 67 1.21 1.50 -7.15
CA ARG A 67 2.30 2.41 -6.79
C ARG A 67 1.88 3.85 -7.08
N ASP A 68 2.45 4.78 -6.30
CA ASP A 68 2.40 6.22 -6.60
C ASP A 68 3.73 6.60 -7.25
N ILE A 69 3.66 7.08 -8.47
CA ILE A 69 4.80 7.58 -9.24
C ILE A 69 4.45 8.98 -9.73
N PRO A 70 4.63 10.00 -8.86
CA PRO A 70 4.28 11.37 -9.19
C PRO A 70 4.98 11.88 -10.46
N LEU A 71 6.26 11.47 -10.65
CA LEU A 71 7.04 11.81 -11.83
C LEU A 71 7.73 10.57 -12.40
N ARG A 72 7.64 10.40 -13.73
CA ARG A 72 8.44 9.38 -14.40
C ARG A 72 9.91 9.78 -14.40
N VAL A 73 10.75 8.90 -13.87
CA VAL A 73 12.20 9.05 -13.85
C VAL A 73 12.82 7.88 -14.62
N ALA A 74 13.52 8.16 -15.73
CA ALA A 74 14.03 7.13 -16.63
C ALA A 74 14.96 6.12 -15.91
N ASP A 75 15.80 6.59 -15.01
CA ASP A 75 16.78 5.76 -14.30
C ASP A 75 16.12 4.77 -13.30
N PHE A 76 14.85 4.97 -12.95
CA PHE A 76 14.09 4.05 -12.08
C PHE A 76 13.39 2.93 -12.85
N GLY A 77 13.45 2.94 -14.18
CA GLY A 77 12.84 1.91 -15.01
C GLY A 77 11.31 1.85 -14.91
N ASP A 78 10.66 2.98 -14.65
CA ASP A 78 9.20 3.05 -14.52
C ASP A 78 8.52 2.80 -15.86
N VAL A 79 7.74 1.74 -15.93
CA VAL A 79 6.96 1.33 -17.11
C VAL A 79 5.53 1.08 -16.70
N GLY A 80 4.58 1.62 -17.46
CA GLY A 80 3.16 1.32 -17.31
C GLY A 80 2.46 1.88 -16.07
N GLN A 81 3.12 2.76 -15.32
CA GLN A 81 2.56 3.37 -14.10
C GLN A 81 2.35 4.86 -14.35
N VAL A 82 1.29 5.17 -15.08
CA VAL A 82 1.08 6.50 -15.64
C VAL A 82 -0.09 7.26 -15.01
N TRP A 83 -0.92 6.60 -14.20
CA TRP A 83 -2.07 7.22 -13.55
C TRP A 83 -1.81 7.50 -12.08
N ASP A 84 -2.36 8.62 -11.61
CA ASP A 84 -2.43 8.89 -10.18
C ASP A 84 -3.23 7.77 -9.49
N PRO A 85 -2.77 7.26 -8.32
CA PRO A 85 -3.40 6.14 -7.67
C PRO A 85 -4.84 6.38 -7.25
N PHE A 86 -5.22 7.57 -6.81
CA PHE A 86 -6.57 7.79 -6.26
C PHE A 86 -7.68 7.78 -7.31
N PRO A 87 -7.57 8.49 -8.47
CA PRO A 87 -8.52 8.32 -9.56
C PRO A 87 -8.60 6.88 -10.06
N TYR A 88 -7.45 6.20 -10.14
CA TYR A 88 -7.41 4.83 -10.61
C TYR A 88 -8.03 3.86 -9.61
N LEU A 89 -7.80 4.04 -8.31
CA LEU A 89 -8.49 3.29 -7.25
C LEU A 89 -10.01 3.45 -7.30
N GLY A 90 -10.51 4.68 -7.53
CA GLY A 90 -11.94 4.91 -7.72
C GLY A 90 -12.52 4.15 -8.92
N TYR A 91 -11.80 4.12 -10.03
CA TYR A 91 -12.17 3.34 -11.21
C TYR A 91 -12.17 1.84 -10.95
N LEU A 92 -11.15 1.32 -10.27
CA LEU A 92 -11.07 -0.10 -9.90
C LEU A 92 -12.13 -0.50 -8.87
N ALA A 93 -12.46 0.39 -7.93
CA ALA A 93 -13.51 0.15 -6.96
C ALA A 93 -14.87 -0.10 -7.61
N ALA A 94 -15.18 0.64 -8.70
CA ALA A 94 -16.37 0.44 -9.50
C ALA A 94 -16.30 -0.78 -10.44
N SER A 95 -15.09 -1.28 -10.72
CA SER A 95 -14.85 -2.36 -11.69
C SER A 95 -14.68 -3.74 -11.06
N THR A 96 -14.56 -3.82 -9.72
CA THR A 96 -14.32 -5.04 -8.93
C THR A 96 -15.31 -5.13 -7.78
N SER A 97 -15.47 -6.31 -7.18
CA SER A 97 -16.49 -6.54 -6.15
C SER A 97 -15.91 -6.89 -4.79
N GLU A 98 -14.83 -7.68 -4.73
CA GLU A 98 -14.33 -8.27 -3.51
C GLU A 98 -12.85 -8.04 -3.24
N ILE A 99 -12.02 -7.97 -4.31
CA ILE A 99 -10.58 -7.78 -4.15
C ILE A 99 -10.31 -6.48 -3.41
N ALA A 100 -9.44 -6.53 -2.40
CA ALA A 100 -8.99 -5.33 -1.73
C ALA A 100 -8.16 -4.46 -2.69
N LEU A 101 -8.20 -3.17 -2.48
CA LEU A 101 -7.49 -2.18 -3.30
C LEU A 101 -6.50 -1.44 -2.40
N GLY A 102 -5.22 -1.54 -2.68
CA GLY A 102 -4.21 -0.97 -1.82
C GLY A 102 -3.21 -0.09 -2.57
N THR A 103 -2.55 0.78 -1.82
CA THR A 103 -1.37 1.49 -2.31
C THR A 103 -0.10 0.93 -1.66
N ALA A 104 0.94 0.75 -2.47
CA ALA A 104 2.25 0.30 -1.98
C ALA A 104 3.39 1.01 -2.76
N ALA A 105 3.55 2.30 -2.47
CA ALA A 105 2.88 3.18 -1.52
C ALA A 105 2.63 4.56 -2.10
N VAL A 106 1.71 5.32 -1.49
CA VAL A 106 1.59 6.77 -1.75
C VAL A 106 2.78 7.50 -1.15
N VAL A 107 3.37 8.41 -1.92
CA VAL A 107 4.48 9.27 -1.47
C VAL A 107 3.89 10.44 -0.67
N ALA A 108 3.60 10.21 0.61
CA ALA A 108 2.86 11.15 1.44
C ALA A 108 3.51 12.54 1.58
N PRO A 109 4.85 12.72 1.68
CA PRO A 109 5.45 14.02 1.87
C PRO A 109 5.30 14.99 0.69
N VAL A 110 5.13 14.49 -0.54
CA VAL A 110 4.97 15.34 -1.73
C VAL A 110 3.51 15.72 -2.00
N ARG A 111 2.58 15.27 -1.14
CA ARG A 111 1.16 15.54 -1.24
C ARG A 111 0.66 16.38 -0.07
N HIS A 112 -0.41 17.13 -0.28
CA HIS A 112 -1.02 17.91 0.80
C HIS A 112 -1.82 16.99 1.74
N PRO A 113 -1.63 17.02 3.07
CA PRO A 113 -2.25 16.07 4.00
C PRO A 113 -3.78 16.10 4.02
N LEU A 114 -4.40 17.27 3.83
CA LEU A 114 -5.86 17.36 3.76
C LEU A 114 -6.42 16.76 2.47
N HIS A 115 -5.69 16.85 1.35
CA HIS A 115 -6.06 16.12 0.12
C HIS A 115 -5.96 14.62 0.34
N LEU A 116 -4.84 14.14 0.90
CA LEU A 116 -4.65 12.73 1.23
C LEU A 116 -5.75 12.19 2.15
N ALA A 117 -6.11 12.95 3.20
CA ALA A 117 -7.18 12.57 4.12
C ALA A 117 -8.52 12.40 3.40
N LYS A 118 -8.83 13.36 2.50
CA LYS A 118 -10.08 13.32 1.72
C LYS A 118 -10.07 12.21 0.68
N GLU A 119 -9.00 12.04 -0.05
CA GLU A 119 -8.82 11.01 -1.09
C GLU A 119 -8.96 9.62 -0.48
N ALA A 120 -8.25 9.35 0.62
CA ALA A 120 -8.30 8.06 1.31
C ALA A 120 -9.71 7.74 1.82
N ALA A 121 -10.40 8.69 2.49
CA ALA A 121 -11.76 8.50 2.94
C ALA A 121 -12.74 8.32 1.77
N SER A 122 -12.52 9.01 0.64
CA SER A 122 -13.36 8.84 -0.55
C SER A 122 -13.24 7.45 -1.16
N VAL A 123 -12.01 6.94 -1.32
CA VAL A 123 -11.78 5.58 -1.82
C VAL A 123 -12.30 4.53 -0.85
N ASP A 124 -12.18 4.75 0.46
CA ASP A 124 -12.74 3.87 1.48
C ASP A 124 -14.25 3.68 1.27
N HIS A 125 -15.01 4.78 1.07
CA HIS A 125 -16.43 4.72 0.76
C HIS A 125 -16.73 4.11 -0.60
N LEU A 126 -16.05 4.54 -1.66
CA LEU A 126 -16.28 4.06 -3.03
C LEU A 126 -16.00 2.57 -3.18
N SER A 127 -15.06 2.05 -2.41
CA SER A 127 -14.71 0.63 -2.39
C SER A 127 -15.56 -0.20 -1.42
N GLY A 128 -16.40 0.44 -0.58
CA GLY A 128 -17.13 -0.25 0.47
C GLY A 128 -16.23 -0.83 1.56
N GLY A 129 -15.17 -0.11 1.94
CA GLY A 129 -14.22 -0.53 2.97
C GLY A 129 -13.16 -1.53 2.49
N ARG A 130 -12.99 -1.69 1.17
CA ARG A 130 -11.95 -2.56 0.60
C ARG A 130 -10.59 -1.87 0.44
N PHE A 131 -10.47 -0.61 0.82
CA PHE A 131 -9.26 0.17 0.67
C PHE A 131 -8.23 -0.10 1.77
N LEU A 132 -6.94 -0.15 1.38
CA LEU A 132 -5.77 -0.25 2.26
C LEU A 132 -4.79 0.87 1.91
N PHE A 133 -4.55 1.75 2.86
CA PHE A 133 -3.77 2.96 2.64
C PHE A 133 -2.29 2.74 2.98
N GLY A 134 -1.52 2.26 2.03
CA GLY A 134 -0.07 2.15 2.14
C GLY A 134 0.64 3.46 1.82
N ILE A 135 1.50 3.92 2.72
CA ILE A 135 2.21 5.20 2.66
C ILE A 135 3.72 5.03 2.84
N ALA A 136 4.49 5.90 2.18
CA ALA A 136 5.95 5.95 2.27
C ALA A 136 6.48 7.39 2.14
N THR A 137 7.77 7.56 2.43
CA THR A 137 8.45 8.86 2.28
C THR A 137 8.88 9.19 0.84
N GLY A 138 8.84 8.18 -0.06
CA GLY A 138 9.44 8.30 -1.39
C GLY A 138 10.95 8.07 -1.39
N ASP A 139 11.50 7.89 -2.58
CA ASP A 139 12.92 7.56 -2.81
C ASP A 139 13.54 8.30 -4.02
N ARG A 140 12.80 9.24 -4.62
CA ARG A 140 13.21 9.96 -5.83
C ARG A 140 13.53 11.42 -5.55
N PRO A 141 14.82 11.81 -5.53
CA PRO A 141 15.23 13.19 -5.21
C PRO A 141 14.64 14.26 -6.13
N VAL A 142 14.36 13.92 -7.40
CA VAL A 142 13.76 14.84 -8.36
C VAL A 142 12.34 15.24 -7.96
N GLU A 143 11.59 14.34 -7.36
CA GLU A 143 10.22 14.59 -6.89
C GLU A 143 10.21 15.61 -5.76
N TYR A 144 11.13 15.51 -4.79
CA TYR A 144 11.18 16.44 -3.66
C TYR A 144 11.30 17.88 -4.14
N LYS A 145 12.25 18.17 -5.03
CA LYS A 145 12.45 19.51 -5.60
C LYS A 145 11.25 19.98 -6.41
N ALA A 146 10.67 19.09 -7.22
CA ALA A 146 9.53 19.43 -8.06
C ALA A 146 8.28 19.79 -7.25
N PHE A 147 8.10 19.16 -6.10
CA PHE A 147 6.97 19.41 -5.19
C PHE A 147 7.31 20.35 -4.02
N GLY A 148 8.46 21.02 -4.06
CA GLY A 148 8.85 22.02 -3.06
C GLY A 148 9.17 21.42 -1.68
N LEU A 149 9.63 20.18 -1.64
CA LEU A 149 10.03 19.48 -0.43
C LEU A 149 11.56 19.43 -0.31
N GLU A 150 12.09 19.90 0.81
CA GLU A 150 13.49 19.68 1.16
C GLU A 150 13.71 18.19 1.52
N GLU A 151 14.69 17.56 0.86
CA GLU A 151 14.96 16.13 1.02
C GLU A 151 15.19 15.72 2.48
N GLY A 152 15.93 16.55 3.25
CA GLY A 152 16.21 16.32 4.67
C GLY A 152 14.98 16.40 5.57
N ALA A 153 13.92 17.10 5.14
CA ALA A 153 12.69 17.27 5.91
C ALA A 153 11.66 16.15 5.68
N ARG A 154 11.87 15.27 4.70
CA ARG A 154 10.84 14.30 4.27
C ARG A 154 10.35 13.36 5.37
N ALA A 155 11.22 12.98 6.31
CA ALA A 155 10.86 12.12 7.44
C ALA A 155 9.91 12.82 8.42
N ASP A 156 10.17 14.09 8.70
CA ASP A 156 9.35 14.90 9.61
C ASP A 156 8.01 15.26 8.95
N VAL A 157 8.06 15.65 7.68
CA VAL A 157 6.87 15.93 6.88
C VAL A 157 5.98 14.69 6.76
N PHE A 158 6.56 13.50 6.64
CA PHE A 158 5.81 12.24 6.62
C PHE A 158 5.02 12.02 7.92
N ARG A 159 5.68 12.18 9.08
CA ARG A 159 5.03 12.07 10.40
C ARG A 159 3.91 13.10 10.54
N GLU A 160 4.24 14.37 10.26
CA GLU A 160 3.29 15.47 10.36
C GLU A 160 2.07 15.26 9.46
N ASN A 161 2.28 14.79 8.22
CA ASN A 161 1.17 14.50 7.31
C ASN A 161 0.26 13.40 7.87
N LEU A 162 0.82 12.33 8.45
CA LEU A 162 0.03 11.28 9.08
C LEU A 162 -0.77 11.80 10.26
N ASP A 163 -0.17 12.64 11.11
CA ASP A 163 -0.85 13.26 12.25
C ASP A 163 -2.02 14.15 11.80
N VAL A 164 -1.81 14.97 10.76
CA VAL A 164 -2.86 15.82 10.19
C VAL A 164 -4.00 14.97 9.62
N MET A 165 -3.67 13.91 8.88
CA MET A 165 -4.68 12.98 8.34
C MET A 165 -5.47 12.31 9.46
N ASN A 166 -4.81 11.80 10.49
CA ASN A 166 -5.47 11.17 11.63
C ASN A 166 -6.42 12.15 12.33
N GLN A 167 -5.99 13.39 12.60
CA GLN A 167 -6.86 14.41 13.17
C GLN A 167 -8.07 14.69 12.26
N ALA A 168 -7.86 14.82 10.94
CA ALA A 168 -8.93 15.08 10.00
C ALA A 168 -9.98 13.95 9.92
N TRP A 169 -9.58 12.70 10.14
CA TRP A 169 -10.49 11.55 10.15
C TRP A 169 -11.24 11.38 11.47
N THR A 170 -10.59 11.68 12.60
CA THR A 170 -11.08 11.34 13.96
C THR A 170 -11.73 12.50 14.70
N THR A 171 -11.76 13.70 14.12
CA THR A 171 -12.39 14.88 14.73
C THR A 171 -13.43 15.50 13.81
N GLU A 172 -14.39 16.22 14.37
CA GLU A 172 -15.41 16.98 13.65
C GLU A 172 -15.26 18.47 13.96
N ASN A 173 -15.22 19.29 12.90
CA ASN A 173 -15.20 20.77 13.00
C ASN A 173 -14.13 21.34 13.92
N GLN A 174 -13.07 20.61 14.21
CA GLN A 174 -11.95 21.07 15.02
C GLN A 174 -10.88 21.70 14.14
N GLY A 175 -10.22 22.73 14.68
CA GLY A 175 -9.05 23.32 14.04
C GLY A 175 -7.88 22.35 14.04
N ILE A 176 -7.24 22.15 12.89
CA ILE A 176 -6.00 21.37 12.74
C ILE A 176 -4.89 22.33 12.35
N ARG A 177 -3.74 22.21 13.03
CA ARG A 177 -2.56 23.03 12.76
C ARG A 177 -1.34 22.14 12.54
N TRP A 178 -0.57 22.49 11.52
CA TRP A 178 0.71 21.83 11.21
C TRP A 178 1.74 22.88 10.75
N SER A 179 2.98 22.51 10.55
CA SER A 179 4.08 23.45 10.25
C SER A 179 3.84 24.26 8.97
N ARG A 180 3.17 23.67 7.98
CA ARG A 180 2.96 24.24 6.63
C ARG A 180 1.55 24.79 6.43
N GLY A 181 0.68 24.78 7.45
CA GLY A 181 -0.67 25.27 7.30
C GLY A 181 -1.58 25.11 8.50
N ARG A 182 -2.83 25.45 8.28
CA ARG A 182 -3.90 25.26 9.27
C ARG A 182 -5.24 25.10 8.58
N MET A 183 -6.10 24.26 9.12
CA MET A 183 -7.53 24.19 8.80
C MET A 183 -8.30 24.80 9.99
N TRP A 184 -9.20 25.74 9.70
CA TRP A 184 -10.06 26.38 10.68
C TRP A 184 -11.42 26.72 10.08
N GLY A 185 -12.49 26.36 10.77
CA GLY A 185 -13.87 26.62 10.29
C GLY A 185 -14.30 25.75 9.11
N GLY A 186 -13.66 24.58 8.93
CA GLY A 186 -14.00 23.58 7.92
C GLY A 186 -13.80 22.17 8.47
N ASP A 187 -14.26 21.17 7.73
CA ASP A 187 -14.09 19.77 8.07
C ASP A 187 -13.79 18.92 6.81
N ILE A 188 -13.11 17.81 6.99
CA ILE A 188 -12.89 16.81 5.94
C ILE A 188 -14.01 15.79 5.97
N VAL A 189 -14.77 15.75 4.88
CA VAL A 189 -15.86 14.79 4.65
C VAL A 189 -15.70 14.15 3.27
N PRO A 190 -16.10 12.85 3.09
CA PRO A 190 -16.71 11.98 4.10
C PRO A 190 -15.75 11.63 5.23
N LYS A 191 -16.27 11.26 6.38
CA LYS A 191 -15.51 10.56 7.42
C LYS A 191 -15.32 9.10 6.97
N PRO A 192 -14.21 8.42 7.32
CA PRO A 192 -14.00 7.03 6.97
C PRO A 192 -15.07 6.08 7.51
N LEU A 193 -15.20 4.88 6.91
CA LEU A 193 -16.14 3.85 7.33
C LEU A 193 -15.77 3.20 8.68
N ALA A 194 -14.50 3.22 9.05
CA ALA A 194 -14.01 2.87 10.39
C ALA A 194 -13.46 4.13 11.07
N VAL A 195 -12.81 3.98 12.23
CA VAL A 195 -12.16 5.11 12.92
C VAL A 195 -11.20 5.89 12.00
N ARG A 196 -10.58 5.21 11.06
CA ARG A 196 -9.78 5.73 9.92
C ARG A 196 -9.62 4.65 8.86
N PRO A 197 -9.12 4.96 7.66
CA PRO A 197 -8.67 3.92 6.74
C PRO A 197 -7.51 3.12 7.35
N PRO A 198 -7.36 1.81 7.05
CA PRO A 198 -6.20 1.05 7.48
C PRO A 198 -4.90 1.67 6.92
N VAL A 199 -4.01 2.09 7.79
CA VAL A 199 -2.71 2.69 7.42
C VAL A 199 -1.63 1.63 7.45
N LEU A 200 -0.95 1.44 6.32
CA LEU A 200 0.17 0.54 6.17
C LEU A 200 1.45 1.34 5.89
N THR A 201 2.49 1.13 6.66
CA THR A 201 3.80 1.69 6.35
C THR A 201 4.55 0.77 5.37
N VAL A 202 5.13 1.36 4.32
CA VAL A 202 5.81 0.62 3.25
C VAL A 202 7.29 0.99 3.21
N GLY A 203 8.15 0.00 3.46
CA GLY A 203 9.58 0.20 3.61
C GLY A 203 9.93 0.92 4.92
N SER A 204 11.10 1.54 4.99
CA SER A 204 11.58 2.19 6.21
C SER A 204 10.82 3.46 6.60
N CYS A 205 10.20 4.13 5.65
CA CYS A 205 9.61 5.47 5.84
C CYS A 205 10.52 6.45 6.59
N LEU A 206 11.82 6.15 6.71
CA LEU A 206 12.80 6.86 7.54
C LEU A 206 12.38 6.98 9.02
N GLN A 207 11.66 5.98 9.52
CA GLN A 207 11.20 5.89 10.90
C GLN A 207 11.80 4.67 11.61
N SER A 208 11.77 4.67 12.93
CA SER A 208 12.16 3.49 13.73
C SER A 208 11.09 2.39 13.65
N MET A 209 11.47 1.15 13.93
CA MET A 209 10.53 0.04 13.99
C MET A 209 9.48 0.23 15.11
N GLU A 210 9.87 0.84 16.23
CA GLU A 210 8.95 1.22 17.30
C GLU A 210 7.86 2.18 16.80
N TRP A 211 8.27 3.22 16.05
CA TRP A 211 7.32 4.16 15.45
C TRP A 211 6.35 3.45 14.49
N HIS A 212 6.83 2.52 13.64
CA HIS A 212 5.97 1.73 12.76
C HIS A 212 4.95 0.92 13.56
N ARG A 213 5.39 0.23 14.62
CA ARG A 213 4.50 -0.55 15.50
C ARG A 213 3.41 0.29 16.15
N GLU A 214 3.72 1.53 16.52
CA GLU A 214 2.76 2.45 17.14
C GLU A 214 1.73 2.99 16.13
N HIS A 215 2.18 3.40 14.94
CA HIS A 215 1.39 4.23 14.04
C HIS A 215 0.75 3.46 12.86
N ALA A 216 1.23 2.27 12.54
CA ALA A 216 0.70 1.47 11.43
C ALA A 216 -0.19 0.31 11.90
N ASP A 217 -1.15 -0.08 11.05
CA ASP A 217 -1.99 -1.27 11.24
C ASP A 217 -1.33 -2.53 10.66
N ALA A 218 -0.48 -2.36 9.66
CA ALA A 218 0.34 -3.41 9.07
C ALA A 218 1.63 -2.79 8.51
N HIS A 219 2.64 -3.62 8.28
CA HIS A 219 3.90 -3.20 7.68
C HIS A 219 4.21 -4.00 6.43
N LEU A 220 4.55 -3.31 5.35
CA LEU A 220 4.96 -3.91 4.08
C LEU A 220 6.42 -3.60 3.78
N THR A 221 7.14 -4.57 3.22
CA THR A 221 8.56 -4.39 2.87
C THR A 221 8.92 -5.12 1.57
N TYR A 222 10.16 -5.04 1.14
CA TYR A 222 10.70 -5.87 0.06
C TYR A 222 11.22 -7.20 0.59
N HIS A 223 11.23 -8.20 -0.28
CA HIS A 223 11.91 -9.46 -0.03
C HIS A 223 13.39 -9.24 0.35
N ARG A 224 13.83 -10.00 1.34
CA ARG A 224 15.22 -10.10 1.81
C ARG A 224 15.62 -11.57 1.89
N PRO A 225 16.94 -11.90 1.90
CA PRO A 225 17.38 -13.26 2.24
C PRO A 225 16.71 -13.75 3.54
N LEU A 226 16.25 -15.00 3.55
CA LEU A 226 15.41 -15.56 4.63
C LEU A 226 15.91 -15.27 6.06
N PRO A 227 17.22 -15.42 6.39
CA PRO A 227 17.69 -15.11 7.74
C PRO A 227 17.52 -13.64 8.14
N THR A 228 17.71 -12.73 7.17
CA THR A 228 17.50 -11.29 7.39
C THR A 228 16.01 -10.97 7.51
N GLN A 229 15.19 -11.63 6.70
CA GLN A 229 13.73 -11.48 6.74
C GLN A 229 13.16 -11.92 8.08
N GLN A 230 13.62 -13.06 8.59
CA GLN A 230 13.20 -13.60 9.89
C GLN A 230 13.54 -12.63 11.04
N LYS A 231 14.74 -12.06 11.02
CA LYS A 231 15.17 -11.06 12.00
C LYS A 231 14.28 -9.80 11.95
N TYR A 232 14.02 -9.31 10.75
CA TYR A 232 13.20 -8.12 10.53
C TYR A 232 11.75 -8.34 10.96
N LEU A 233 11.19 -9.52 10.68
CA LEU A 233 9.86 -9.90 11.12
C LEU A 233 9.79 -10.04 12.64
N ALA A 234 10.79 -10.64 13.28
CA ALA A 234 10.86 -10.75 14.74
C ALA A 234 10.89 -9.35 15.40
N GLU A 235 11.64 -8.41 14.83
CA GLU A 235 11.66 -7.02 15.29
C GLU A 235 10.29 -6.35 15.12
N TRP A 236 9.61 -6.55 13.99
CA TRP A 236 8.25 -6.03 13.79
C TRP A 236 7.25 -6.59 14.79
N ARG A 237 7.32 -7.89 15.08
CA ARG A 237 6.42 -8.61 16.00
C ARG A 237 6.68 -8.34 17.49
N ASP A 238 7.73 -7.63 17.83
CA ASP A 238 8.09 -7.35 19.23
C ASP A 238 7.00 -6.52 19.91
N GLY A 239 6.22 -7.17 20.78
CA GLY A 239 5.12 -6.57 21.55
C GLY A 239 3.85 -6.25 20.77
N VAL A 240 3.72 -6.64 19.47
CA VAL A 240 2.52 -6.38 18.67
C VAL A 240 2.06 -7.60 17.87
N ASP A 241 0.74 -7.77 17.76
CA ASP A 241 0.10 -8.75 16.87
C ASP A 241 -0.51 -8.04 15.66
N LYS A 242 0.36 -7.41 14.84
CA LYS A 242 -0.04 -6.69 13.64
C LYS A 242 0.49 -7.38 12.39
N PRO A 243 -0.27 -7.39 11.28
CA PRO A 243 0.12 -8.09 10.06
C PRO A 243 1.42 -7.56 9.44
N PHE A 244 2.12 -8.48 8.79
CA PHE A 244 3.33 -8.21 8.04
C PHE A 244 3.22 -8.75 6.61
N GLY A 245 3.58 -7.93 5.64
CA GLY A 245 3.60 -8.33 4.24
C GLY A 245 4.91 -7.97 3.54
N MET A 246 5.11 -8.57 2.37
CA MET A 246 6.30 -8.31 1.57
C MET A 246 6.01 -8.33 0.08
N ASN A 247 6.70 -7.47 -0.66
CA ASN A 247 6.74 -7.53 -2.12
C ASN A 247 7.84 -8.49 -2.56
N ILE A 248 7.51 -9.36 -3.51
CA ILE A 248 8.41 -10.34 -4.09
C ILE A 248 8.40 -10.16 -5.60
N ALA A 249 9.52 -9.79 -6.18
CA ALA A 249 9.66 -9.79 -7.63
C ALA A 249 9.69 -11.25 -8.12
N LEU A 250 8.83 -11.57 -9.08
CA LEU A 250 8.77 -12.91 -9.68
C LEU A 250 9.03 -12.87 -11.17
N ASP A 251 9.91 -13.76 -11.60
CA ASP A 251 10.04 -14.18 -12.97
C ASP A 251 9.65 -15.67 -13.04
N LEU A 252 8.43 -15.93 -13.53
CA LEU A 252 7.91 -17.31 -13.58
C LEU A 252 8.57 -18.08 -14.71
N HIS A 253 9.37 -19.09 -14.34
CA HIS A 253 10.05 -19.94 -15.28
C HIS A 253 9.08 -20.87 -16.01
N PRO A 254 9.23 -21.10 -17.35
CA PRO A 254 8.39 -22.03 -18.11
C PRO A 254 8.41 -23.48 -17.59
N ASP A 255 9.56 -23.92 -17.09
CA ASP A 255 9.67 -25.20 -16.38
C ASP A 255 9.08 -25.04 -14.98
N LEU A 256 8.02 -25.80 -14.71
CA LEU A 256 7.28 -25.75 -13.45
C LEU A 256 8.10 -26.22 -12.25
N ASP A 257 9.18 -26.96 -12.46
CA ASP A 257 10.05 -27.52 -11.44
C ASP A 257 11.38 -26.75 -11.30
N ALA A 258 11.58 -25.67 -12.06
CA ALA A 258 12.80 -24.88 -11.98
C ALA A 258 13.04 -24.36 -10.57
N GLU A 259 14.18 -24.73 -9.97
CA GLU A 259 14.57 -24.26 -8.65
C GLU A 259 14.83 -22.75 -8.64
N PRO A 260 14.64 -22.07 -7.49
CA PRO A 260 14.72 -20.61 -7.40
C PRO A 260 16.12 -20.08 -7.68
N GLY A 261 16.24 -19.26 -8.71
CA GLY A 261 17.40 -18.43 -8.99
C GLY A 261 17.17 -17.01 -8.47
N PRO A 262 18.17 -16.37 -7.80
CA PRO A 262 17.96 -15.04 -7.24
C PRO A 262 17.87 -13.96 -8.32
N ILE A 263 16.89 -13.08 -8.20
CA ILE A 263 16.80 -11.81 -8.92
C ILE A 263 16.69 -10.65 -7.92
N LYS A 264 16.75 -9.42 -8.40
CA LYS A 264 16.62 -8.26 -7.50
C LYS A 264 15.23 -8.28 -6.82
N PHE A 265 15.21 -8.38 -5.51
CA PHE A 265 14.02 -8.44 -4.65
C PHE A 265 13.13 -9.68 -4.85
N GLY A 266 13.66 -10.80 -5.33
CA GLY A 266 12.84 -12.00 -5.51
C GLY A 266 13.54 -13.15 -6.24
N TRP A 267 12.79 -13.88 -7.05
CA TRP A 267 13.26 -15.10 -7.71
C TRP A 267 12.76 -15.26 -9.15
N SER A 268 13.63 -15.84 -9.99
CA SER A 268 13.21 -16.60 -11.17
C SER A 268 12.95 -18.03 -10.71
N VAL A 269 11.75 -18.57 -10.86
CA VAL A 269 11.34 -19.81 -10.19
C VAL A 269 10.18 -20.49 -10.90
N GLY A 270 10.17 -21.83 -10.90
CA GLY A 270 9.02 -22.63 -11.32
C GLY A 270 7.87 -22.58 -10.31
N ALA A 271 6.66 -22.85 -10.78
CA ALA A 271 5.46 -22.74 -9.94
C ALA A 271 5.48 -23.66 -8.71
N ARG A 272 6.02 -24.88 -8.82
CA ARG A 272 6.04 -25.84 -7.69
C ARG A 272 7.02 -25.43 -6.58
N PRO A 273 8.27 -25.03 -6.85
CA PRO A 273 9.14 -24.47 -5.84
C PRO A 273 8.61 -23.17 -5.23
N LEU A 274 7.94 -22.32 -6.03
CA LEU A 274 7.29 -21.11 -5.50
C LEU A 274 6.28 -21.44 -4.40
N VAL A 275 5.44 -22.45 -4.60
CA VAL A 275 4.48 -22.89 -3.57
C VAL A 275 5.20 -23.30 -2.27
N ARG A 276 6.31 -24.03 -2.35
CA ARG A 276 7.12 -24.38 -1.17
C ARG A 276 7.63 -23.14 -0.44
N ILE A 277 8.17 -22.16 -1.19
CA ILE A 277 8.66 -20.90 -0.63
C ILE A 277 7.53 -20.14 0.09
N LEU A 278 6.35 -20.06 -0.52
CA LEU A 278 5.19 -19.39 0.10
C LEU A 278 4.77 -20.06 1.41
N HIS A 279 4.78 -21.39 1.49
CA HIS A 279 4.54 -22.11 2.75
C HIS A 279 5.64 -21.87 3.80
N GLU A 280 6.90 -21.76 3.40
CA GLU A 280 7.99 -21.40 4.32
C GLU A 280 7.82 -19.98 4.88
N LEU A 281 7.40 -19.03 4.03
CA LEU A 281 7.09 -17.66 4.46
C LEU A 281 5.88 -17.61 5.40
N GLU A 282 4.83 -18.37 5.11
CA GLU A 282 3.68 -18.53 5.99
C GLU A 282 4.09 -19.08 7.35
N ALA A 283 4.87 -20.17 7.36
CA ALA A 283 5.38 -20.77 8.60
C ALA A 283 6.30 -19.83 9.39
N MET A 284 7.01 -18.93 8.71
CA MET A 284 7.81 -17.86 9.33
C MET A 284 6.94 -16.76 9.97
N GLY A 285 5.66 -16.65 9.59
CA GLY A 285 4.71 -15.66 10.10
C GLY A 285 4.51 -14.45 9.16
N VAL A 286 4.81 -14.59 7.87
CA VAL A 286 4.41 -13.61 6.86
C VAL A 286 2.92 -13.77 6.57
N ASP A 287 2.15 -12.69 6.60
CA ASP A 287 0.69 -12.71 6.41
C ASP A 287 0.28 -12.41 4.97
N HIS A 288 1.12 -11.72 4.20
CA HIS A 288 0.78 -11.29 2.84
C HIS A 288 2.01 -11.19 1.93
N CYS A 289 1.90 -11.73 0.72
CA CYS A 289 2.90 -11.56 -0.34
C CYS A 289 2.30 -10.83 -1.54
N ILE A 290 2.94 -9.74 -1.95
CA ILE A 290 2.65 -9.00 -3.17
C ILE A 290 3.55 -9.56 -4.28
N LEU A 291 2.96 -10.10 -5.34
CA LEU A 291 3.63 -10.74 -6.46
C LEU A 291 3.60 -9.86 -7.70
#